data_fecef27cd2423f11d16abdf275ea6d4e
#
_entry.id   fecef27cd2423f11d16abdf275ea6d4e
#
_cell.length_a   1.000
_cell.length_b   1.000
_cell.length_c   1.000
_cell.angle_alpha   90.00
_cell.angle_beta   90.00
_cell.angle_gamma   90.00
#
_symmetry.space_group_name_H-M   'P 1'
#
loop_
_entity.id
_entity.type
_entity.pdbx_description
1 polymer ?
#
loop_
_entity_poly.entity_id
_entity_poly.type
_entity_poly.pdbx_seq_one_letter_code
_entity_poly.pdbx_strand_id
1 'polypeptide(L)'
;MFDAGTGMFRARQRLMRPHLDILLSHAHLDHIVGLSFVLGWRELNGLESIHVYGEAAKLASIREHIFSSHIFPIMPPIEWRELPVECSEFTLHCGAKVRWWGQTHPGGSAGYRLDYGEHSLAYVTDTTARSTDPYLAQLKDVRLLIHECNFDDSQQKMAELTGHSCLSDVLDRAECCCVGKLALVHTSPYGNIHEPIQLPETTLGNCEVVVPHDLDELEF
;
A
#
# COMPACT_ATOMS: atom_id res chain seq x y z
N MET A 1 -0.19 7.12 5.57
CA MET A 1 0.38 5.74 5.68
C MET A 1 -0.42 4.85 4.75
N PHE A 2 0.22 3.93 4.05
CA PHE A 2 -0.46 2.89 3.27
C PHE A 2 -0.38 1.59 4.03
N ASP A 3 -1.54 0.95 4.17
CA ASP A 3 -1.78 -0.25 4.97
C ASP A 3 -1.31 -0.15 6.44
N ALA A 4 -1.63 -1.15 7.20
CA ALA A 4 -1.33 -1.26 8.62
C ALA A 4 -0.88 -2.69 8.96
N GLY A 5 0.12 -3.20 8.24
CA GLY A 5 0.72 -4.50 8.49
C GLY A 5 1.61 -4.54 9.74
N THR A 6 2.42 -5.58 9.85
CA THR A 6 3.34 -5.77 10.99
C THR A 6 4.39 -4.66 11.12
N GLY A 7 4.80 -4.06 9.98
CA GLY A 7 5.73 -2.93 9.96
C GLY A 7 5.23 -1.67 10.68
N MET A 8 3.92 -1.55 10.86
CA MET A 8 3.29 -0.42 11.54
C MET A 8 3.82 -0.21 12.96
N PHE A 9 4.13 -1.29 13.69
CA PHE A 9 4.70 -1.17 15.04
C PHE A 9 5.99 -0.33 15.06
N ARG A 10 6.83 -0.46 14.03
CA ARG A 10 8.08 0.31 13.90
C ARG A 10 7.83 1.74 13.42
N ALA A 11 6.83 1.93 12.56
CA ALA A 11 6.48 3.24 12.01
C ALA A 11 6.12 4.27 13.08
N ARG A 12 5.66 3.83 14.27
CA ARG A 12 5.39 4.72 15.41
C ARG A 12 6.52 5.70 15.71
N GLN A 13 7.77 5.25 15.59
CA GLN A 13 8.94 6.06 15.89
C GLN A 13 9.16 7.21 14.90
N ARG A 14 8.49 7.15 13.74
CA ARG A 14 8.56 8.14 12.66
C ARG A 14 7.35 9.09 12.64
N LEU A 15 6.37 8.88 13.53
CA LEU A 15 5.19 9.74 13.61
C LEU A 15 5.54 11.08 14.24
N MET A 16 5.62 12.11 13.41
CA MET A 16 6.01 13.48 13.81
C MET A 16 4.87 14.48 13.72
N ARG A 17 3.67 14.04 13.35
CA ARG A 17 2.50 14.90 13.13
C ARG A 17 1.32 14.45 14.00
N PRO A 18 0.44 15.37 14.41
CA PRO A 18 -0.69 15.05 15.29
C PRO A 18 -1.83 14.29 14.61
N HIS A 19 -1.82 14.21 13.28
CA HIS A 19 -2.86 13.53 12.50
C HIS A 19 -2.27 12.39 11.71
N LEU A 20 -2.91 11.21 11.76
CA LEU A 20 -2.52 10.02 11.04
C LEU A 20 -3.67 9.56 10.14
N ASP A 21 -3.44 9.63 8.83
CA ASP A 21 -4.31 9.04 7.82
C ASP A 21 -3.72 7.71 7.35
N ILE A 22 -4.49 6.62 7.43
CA ILE A 22 -4.13 5.26 6.99
C ILE A 22 -5.05 4.89 5.84
N LEU A 23 -4.49 4.58 4.68
CA LEU A 23 -5.19 4.16 3.47
C LEU A 23 -5.03 2.65 3.34
N LEU A 24 -6.09 1.87 3.56
CA LEU A 24 -6.06 0.42 3.48
C LEU A 24 -6.30 -0.04 2.05
N SER A 25 -5.43 -0.89 1.54
CA SER A 25 -5.63 -1.56 0.27
C SER A 25 -6.75 -2.60 0.36
N HIS A 26 -6.70 -3.45 1.40
CA HIS A 26 -7.72 -4.46 1.65
C HIS A 26 -7.66 -4.99 3.10
N ALA A 27 -8.41 -6.03 3.41
CA ALA A 27 -8.60 -6.51 4.78
C ALA A 27 -7.91 -7.85 5.08
N HIS A 28 -6.90 -8.27 4.30
CA HIS A 28 -6.08 -9.41 4.70
C HIS A 28 -5.26 -9.07 5.95
N LEU A 29 -4.98 -10.06 6.79
CA LEU A 29 -4.43 -9.82 8.13
C LEU A 29 -3.07 -9.15 8.11
N ASP A 30 -2.23 -9.47 7.15
CA ASP A 30 -0.89 -8.89 6.96
C ASP A 30 -0.93 -7.39 6.62
N HIS A 31 -2.08 -6.87 6.14
CA HIS A 31 -2.30 -5.44 5.86
C HIS A 31 -3.02 -4.69 6.97
N ILE A 32 -3.58 -5.35 7.99
CA ILE A 32 -4.43 -4.71 9.00
C ILE A 32 -4.05 -5.00 10.45
N VAL A 33 -3.22 -6.03 10.71
CA VAL A 33 -2.89 -6.45 12.08
C VAL A 33 -2.27 -5.33 12.92
N GLY A 34 -1.56 -4.41 12.28
CA GLY A 34 -0.95 -3.25 12.92
C GLY A 34 -1.95 -2.25 13.52
N LEU A 35 -3.20 -2.25 13.05
CA LEU A 35 -4.26 -1.43 13.66
C LEU A 35 -4.46 -1.76 15.15
N SER A 36 -4.11 -2.98 15.57
CA SER A 36 -4.18 -3.37 16.97
C SER A 36 -3.19 -2.61 17.88
N PHE A 37 -2.17 -1.98 17.32
CA PHE A 37 -1.17 -1.25 18.10
C PHE A 37 -1.55 0.21 18.36
N VAL A 38 -2.55 0.77 17.69
CA VAL A 38 -2.84 2.21 17.74
C VAL A 38 -3.49 2.67 19.05
N LEU A 39 -3.97 1.75 19.89
CA LEU A 39 -4.67 2.09 21.12
C LEU A 39 -3.87 3.06 22.02
N GLY A 40 -2.57 2.81 22.17
CA GLY A 40 -1.70 3.66 22.99
C GLY A 40 -1.01 4.80 22.24
N TRP A 41 -1.21 4.94 20.94
CA TRP A 41 -0.45 5.90 20.12
C TRP A 41 -0.92 7.34 20.36
N ARG A 42 -2.19 7.52 20.70
CA ARG A 42 -2.74 8.83 21.00
C ARG A 42 -1.98 9.47 22.15
N GLU A 43 -1.78 8.75 23.23
CA GLU A 43 -1.08 9.21 24.42
C GLU A 43 0.44 9.26 24.20
N LEU A 44 1.00 8.24 23.58
CA LEU A 44 2.46 8.09 23.44
C LEU A 44 3.07 9.01 22.36
N ASN A 45 2.30 9.35 21.32
CA ASN A 45 2.77 10.17 20.20
C ASN A 45 2.05 11.52 20.11
N GLY A 46 1.10 11.82 21.01
CA GLY A 46 0.33 13.05 20.96
C GLY A 46 -0.56 13.14 19.71
N LEU A 47 -1.08 12.00 19.23
CA LEU A 47 -1.97 12.00 18.08
C LEU A 47 -3.35 12.56 18.47
N GLU A 48 -3.80 13.56 17.73
CA GLU A 48 -5.11 14.16 17.87
C GLU A 48 -6.19 13.36 17.14
N SER A 49 -5.84 12.82 15.95
CA SER A 49 -6.76 11.99 15.17
C SER A 49 -6.04 10.84 14.44
N ILE A 50 -6.77 9.72 14.28
CA ILE A 50 -6.37 8.56 13.50
C ILE A 50 -7.54 8.22 12.58
N HIS A 51 -7.37 8.44 11.29
CA HIS A 51 -8.36 8.10 10.28
C HIS A 51 -7.93 6.86 9.51
N VAL A 52 -8.83 5.91 9.35
CA VAL A 52 -8.59 4.71 8.54
C VAL A 52 -9.57 4.72 7.38
N TYR A 53 -9.04 4.84 6.17
CA TYR A 53 -9.78 4.84 4.92
C TYR A 53 -9.77 3.45 4.31
N GLY A 54 -10.91 3.01 3.79
CA GLY A 54 -11.03 1.73 3.10
C GLY A 54 -12.42 1.52 2.52
N GLU A 55 -12.60 0.44 1.78
CA GLU A 55 -13.92 0.05 1.27
C GLU A 55 -14.88 -0.28 2.42
N ALA A 56 -16.12 0.20 2.34
CA ALA A 56 -17.12 0.08 3.41
C ALA A 56 -17.27 -1.33 3.99
N ALA A 57 -17.40 -2.35 3.11
CA ALA A 57 -17.56 -3.74 3.54
C ALA A 57 -16.33 -4.29 4.28
N LYS A 58 -15.12 -3.89 3.83
CA LYS A 58 -13.85 -4.29 4.46
C LYS A 58 -13.68 -3.64 5.81
N LEU A 59 -13.98 -2.33 5.93
CA LEU A 59 -13.96 -1.62 7.21
C LEU A 59 -14.96 -2.22 8.22
N ALA A 60 -16.16 -2.59 7.75
CA ALA A 60 -17.16 -3.25 8.58
C ALA A 60 -16.64 -4.60 9.12
N SER A 61 -16.04 -5.43 8.25
CA SER A 61 -15.46 -6.72 8.64
C SER A 61 -14.32 -6.59 9.65
N ILE A 62 -13.44 -5.59 9.47
CA ILE A 62 -12.36 -5.32 10.43
C ILE A 62 -12.95 -4.97 11.80
N ARG A 63 -13.94 -4.08 11.85
CA ARG A 63 -14.57 -3.65 13.10
C ARG A 63 -15.30 -4.79 13.81
N GLU A 64 -16.01 -5.63 13.05
CA GLU A 64 -16.81 -6.73 13.60
C GLU A 64 -15.93 -7.87 14.10
N HIS A 65 -14.87 -8.22 13.37
CA HIS A 65 -14.12 -9.44 13.67
C HIS A 65 -12.81 -9.17 14.42
N ILE A 66 -12.00 -8.20 14.00
CA ILE A 66 -10.72 -7.89 14.67
C ILE A 66 -10.97 -7.13 15.97
N PHE A 67 -11.85 -6.13 15.95
CA PHE A 67 -12.16 -5.32 17.12
C PHE A 67 -13.42 -5.80 17.86
N SER A 68 -13.73 -7.10 17.76
CA SER A 68 -14.79 -7.71 18.55
C SER A 68 -14.46 -7.68 20.04
N SER A 69 -15.50 -7.61 20.88
CA SER A 69 -15.33 -7.46 22.34
C SER A 69 -14.52 -8.59 23.01
N HIS A 70 -14.46 -9.77 22.39
CA HIS A 70 -13.68 -10.90 22.90
C HIS A 70 -12.21 -10.87 22.48
N ILE A 71 -11.88 -10.21 21.35
CA ILE A 71 -10.51 -10.11 20.85
C ILE A 71 -9.90 -8.78 21.28
N PHE A 72 -10.67 -7.70 21.19
CA PHE A 72 -10.23 -6.33 21.48
C PHE A 72 -11.29 -5.58 22.29
N PRO A 73 -11.34 -5.76 23.62
CA PRO A 73 -12.43 -5.25 24.46
C PRO A 73 -12.49 -3.72 24.54
N ILE A 74 -11.41 -3.03 24.22
CA ILE A 74 -11.36 -1.56 24.20
C ILE A 74 -11.13 -1.12 22.76
N MET A 75 -12.15 -0.53 22.14
CA MET A 75 -12.04 0.00 20.77
C MET A 75 -10.96 1.08 20.68
N PRO A 76 -9.98 0.95 19.77
CA PRO A 76 -9.01 2.01 19.56
C PRO A 76 -9.68 3.28 19.01
N PRO A 77 -9.11 4.48 19.26
CA PRO A 77 -9.70 5.75 18.87
C PRO A 77 -9.53 6.05 17.38
N ILE A 78 -10.07 5.17 16.55
CA ILE A 78 -10.02 5.24 15.07
C ILE A 78 -11.31 5.87 14.55
N GLU A 79 -11.16 6.85 13.67
CA GLU A 79 -12.23 7.33 12.82
C GLU A 79 -12.21 6.57 11.48
N TRP A 80 -13.24 5.77 11.26
CA TRP A 80 -13.38 4.97 10.04
C TRP A 80 -13.98 5.82 8.92
N ARG A 81 -13.28 5.87 7.79
CA ARG A 81 -13.64 6.70 6.61
C ARG A 81 -13.83 5.79 5.40
N GLU A 82 -15.04 5.69 4.92
CA GLU A 82 -15.33 4.92 3.72
C GLU A 82 -14.80 5.63 2.48
N LEU A 83 -14.19 4.86 1.56
CA LEU A 83 -13.76 5.38 0.27
C LEU A 83 -15.00 5.79 -0.55
N PRO A 84 -14.98 6.97 -1.18
CA PRO A 84 -16.13 7.46 -1.95
C PRO A 84 -16.36 6.58 -3.19
N VAL A 85 -17.59 6.10 -3.38
CA VAL A 85 -17.95 5.24 -4.51
C VAL A 85 -18.23 6.05 -5.78
N GLU A 86 -18.85 7.23 -5.63
CA GLU A 86 -19.28 8.07 -6.77
C GLU A 86 -18.13 8.86 -7.41
N CYS A 87 -17.14 9.22 -6.62
CA CYS A 87 -15.91 9.85 -7.12
C CYS A 87 -14.69 9.15 -6.54
N SER A 88 -13.73 8.80 -7.38
CA SER A 88 -12.51 8.13 -6.95
C SER A 88 -11.46 9.09 -6.37
N GLU A 89 -11.83 10.32 -5.98
CA GLU A 89 -10.91 11.34 -5.46
C GLU A 89 -11.42 11.94 -4.15
N PHE A 90 -10.51 12.15 -3.19
CA PHE A 90 -10.76 12.87 -1.94
C PHE A 90 -9.47 13.55 -1.46
N THR A 91 -9.59 14.39 -0.41
CA THR A 91 -8.44 15.14 0.12
C THR A 91 -8.18 14.73 1.57
N LEU A 92 -6.91 14.43 1.89
CA LEU A 92 -6.45 14.15 3.24
C LEU A 92 -6.35 15.44 4.07
N HIS A 93 -6.25 15.30 5.40
CA HIS A 93 -6.09 16.42 6.31
C HIS A 93 -4.89 17.33 5.96
N CYS A 94 -3.80 16.77 5.48
CA CYS A 94 -2.61 17.52 5.06
C CYS A 94 -2.79 18.30 3.74
N GLY A 95 -3.93 18.17 3.05
CA GLY A 95 -4.20 18.79 1.75
C GLY A 95 -3.75 17.95 0.53
N ALA A 96 -3.19 16.76 0.75
CA ALA A 96 -2.88 15.86 -0.34
C ALA A 96 -4.15 15.31 -0.99
N LYS A 97 -4.20 15.33 -2.33
CA LYS A 97 -5.27 14.72 -3.12
C LYS A 97 -4.99 13.25 -3.29
N VAL A 98 -6.00 12.42 -3.03
CA VAL A 98 -5.93 10.97 -3.19
C VAL A 98 -6.92 10.54 -4.24
N ARG A 99 -6.46 9.76 -5.21
CA ARG A 99 -7.27 9.00 -6.14
C ARG A 99 -7.13 7.52 -5.83
N TRP A 100 -8.20 6.76 -5.93
CA TRP A 100 -8.20 5.34 -5.67
C TRP A 100 -8.94 4.55 -6.77
N TRP A 101 -8.62 3.27 -6.87
CA TRP A 101 -9.23 2.35 -7.84
C TRP A 101 -9.21 0.92 -7.32
N GLY A 102 -10.10 0.08 -7.83
CA GLY A 102 -10.09 -1.35 -7.56
C GLY A 102 -9.02 -2.09 -8.36
N GLN A 103 -8.45 -3.11 -7.77
CA GLN A 103 -7.42 -3.99 -8.34
C GLN A 103 -7.84 -5.45 -8.31
N THR A 104 -7.20 -6.28 -9.16
CA THR A 104 -7.48 -7.71 -9.27
C THR A 104 -6.71 -8.49 -8.23
N HIS A 105 -7.40 -8.91 -7.17
CA HIS A 105 -6.88 -9.74 -6.09
C HIS A 105 -8.02 -10.58 -5.48
N PRO A 106 -7.79 -11.75 -4.87
CA PRO A 106 -8.82 -12.48 -4.13
C PRO A 106 -9.45 -11.59 -3.04
N GLY A 107 -10.74 -11.34 -3.15
CA GLY A 107 -11.47 -10.38 -2.30
C GLY A 107 -11.32 -8.91 -2.70
N GLY A 108 -10.57 -8.61 -3.76
CA GLY A 108 -10.30 -7.26 -4.26
C GLY A 108 -9.31 -6.49 -3.39
N SER A 109 -8.54 -5.59 -3.99
CA SER A 109 -7.69 -4.61 -3.30
C SER A 109 -7.90 -3.22 -3.89
N ALA A 110 -7.46 -2.19 -3.20
CA ALA A 110 -7.49 -0.81 -3.64
C ALA A 110 -6.07 -0.30 -3.89
N GLY A 111 -5.84 0.27 -5.08
CA GLY A 111 -4.67 1.05 -5.38
C GLY A 111 -4.91 2.54 -5.13
N TYR A 112 -3.86 3.28 -4.89
CA TYR A 112 -3.93 4.70 -4.57
C TYR A 112 -2.90 5.50 -5.35
N ARG A 113 -3.30 6.72 -5.77
CA ARG A 113 -2.37 7.78 -6.16
C ARG A 113 -2.56 8.96 -5.24
N LEU A 114 -1.45 9.51 -4.75
CA LEU A 114 -1.41 10.67 -3.88
C LEU A 114 -0.62 11.78 -4.59
N ASP A 115 -1.25 12.93 -4.76
CA ASP A 115 -0.62 14.13 -5.32
C ASP A 115 -0.57 15.22 -4.25
N TYR A 116 0.64 15.78 -4.02
CA TYR A 116 0.87 16.87 -3.06
C TYR A 116 1.93 17.85 -3.57
N GLY A 117 1.49 19.03 -3.96
CA GLY A 117 2.37 19.98 -4.66
C GLY A 117 2.90 19.39 -5.97
N GLU A 118 4.22 19.34 -6.11
CA GLU A 118 4.89 18.73 -7.27
C GLU A 118 5.22 17.24 -7.07
N HIS A 119 4.93 16.68 -5.91
CA HIS A 119 5.17 15.27 -5.60
C HIS A 119 3.97 14.42 -5.96
N SER A 120 4.24 13.26 -6.54
CA SER A 120 3.23 12.27 -6.86
C SER A 120 3.72 10.87 -6.52
N LEU A 121 2.88 10.13 -5.82
CA LEU A 121 3.16 8.76 -5.40
C LEU A 121 1.99 7.87 -5.78
N ALA A 122 2.27 6.67 -6.29
CA ALA A 122 1.26 5.62 -6.41
C ALA A 122 1.64 4.42 -5.53
N TYR A 123 0.62 3.81 -4.93
CA TYR A 123 0.73 2.59 -4.13
C TYR A 123 -0.14 1.51 -4.75
N VAL A 124 0.50 0.44 -5.17
CA VAL A 124 -0.10 -0.70 -5.88
C VAL A 124 0.38 -1.97 -5.19
N THR A 125 -0.48 -2.57 -4.43
CA THR A 125 -0.18 -3.81 -3.68
C THR A 125 -1.24 -4.86 -3.97
N ASP A 126 -0.89 -6.12 -3.80
CA ASP A 126 -1.78 -7.26 -3.92
C ASP A 126 -2.67 -7.18 -5.16
N THR A 127 -2.02 -7.37 -6.30
CA THR A 127 -2.67 -7.34 -7.60
C THR A 127 -1.91 -8.17 -8.62
N THR A 128 -2.63 -8.79 -9.53
CA THR A 128 -2.02 -9.35 -10.74
C THR A 128 -1.77 -8.21 -11.72
N ALA A 129 -0.51 -7.87 -11.97
CA ALA A 129 -0.14 -6.82 -12.92
C ALA A 129 -0.46 -7.26 -14.36
N ARG A 130 -1.28 -6.46 -15.07
CA ARG A 130 -1.64 -6.71 -16.47
C ARG A 130 -1.46 -5.45 -17.30
N SER A 131 -0.99 -5.58 -18.52
CA SER A 131 -0.85 -4.45 -19.46
C SER A 131 -2.18 -3.82 -19.86
N THR A 132 -3.30 -4.47 -19.57
CA THR A 132 -4.66 -4.02 -19.86
C THR A 132 -5.41 -3.43 -18.66
N ASP A 133 -4.73 -3.27 -17.52
CA ASP A 133 -5.37 -2.74 -16.32
C ASP A 133 -5.92 -1.31 -16.57
N PRO A 134 -7.19 -1.05 -16.26
CA PRO A 134 -7.81 0.24 -16.58
C PRO A 134 -7.21 1.40 -15.78
N TYR A 135 -6.53 1.13 -14.69
CA TYR A 135 -5.93 2.14 -13.83
C TYR A 135 -4.50 2.56 -14.22
N LEU A 136 -3.91 2.01 -15.28
CA LEU A 136 -2.57 2.40 -15.75
C LEU A 136 -2.43 3.91 -15.97
N ALA A 137 -3.52 4.57 -16.41
CA ALA A 137 -3.54 6.02 -16.57
C ALA A 137 -3.27 6.77 -15.24
N GLN A 138 -3.58 6.15 -14.09
CA GLN A 138 -3.31 6.74 -12.77
C GLN A 138 -1.83 6.65 -12.38
N LEU A 139 -1.09 5.72 -12.97
CA LEU A 139 0.35 5.52 -12.72
C LEU A 139 1.24 6.39 -13.58
N LYS A 140 0.68 7.03 -14.63
CA LYS A 140 1.47 7.85 -15.56
C LYS A 140 2.21 8.97 -14.86
N ASP A 141 3.49 9.07 -15.19
CA ASP A 141 4.40 10.15 -14.78
C ASP A 141 4.46 10.36 -13.24
N VAL A 142 4.16 9.30 -12.44
CA VAL A 142 4.35 9.42 -11.00
C VAL A 142 5.83 9.46 -10.67
N ARG A 143 6.21 10.27 -9.69
CA ARG A 143 7.59 10.36 -9.23
C ARG A 143 8.03 9.10 -8.51
N LEU A 144 7.14 8.51 -7.70
CA LEU A 144 7.38 7.25 -7.00
C LEU A 144 6.21 6.29 -7.20
N LEU A 145 6.50 5.10 -7.71
CA LEU A 145 5.60 3.95 -7.68
C LEU A 145 6.09 2.96 -6.64
N ILE A 146 5.28 2.70 -5.61
CA ILE A 146 5.46 1.60 -4.67
C ILE A 146 4.59 0.46 -5.17
N HIS A 147 5.22 -0.63 -5.61
CA HIS A 147 4.50 -1.77 -6.20
C HIS A 147 4.92 -3.08 -5.56
N GLU A 148 3.96 -3.97 -5.32
CA GLU A 148 4.27 -5.32 -4.90
C GLU A 148 5.06 -6.07 -5.97
N CYS A 149 5.92 -6.99 -5.55
CA CYS A 149 6.60 -7.94 -6.40
C CYS A 149 6.79 -9.24 -5.61
N ASN A 150 5.75 -10.07 -5.58
CA ASN A 150 5.72 -11.26 -4.74
C ASN A 150 6.49 -12.43 -5.35
N PHE A 151 6.56 -12.50 -6.69
CA PHE A 151 7.11 -13.65 -7.41
C PHE A 151 8.15 -13.24 -8.44
N ASP A 152 9.08 -14.17 -8.70
CA ASP A 152 9.92 -14.13 -9.89
C ASP A 152 9.13 -14.67 -11.10
N ASP A 153 9.67 -14.47 -12.32
CA ASP A 153 9.00 -14.80 -13.57
C ASP A 153 8.82 -16.31 -13.81
N SER A 154 9.54 -17.16 -13.08
CA SER A 154 9.36 -18.62 -13.16
C SER A 154 8.05 -19.08 -12.48
N GLN A 155 7.45 -18.23 -11.67
CA GLN A 155 6.29 -18.53 -10.82
C GLN A 155 4.99 -17.86 -11.31
N GLN A 156 4.90 -17.47 -12.59
CA GLN A 156 3.76 -16.71 -13.12
C GLN A 156 2.39 -17.36 -12.86
N LYS A 157 2.29 -18.69 -12.96
CA LYS A 157 1.03 -19.39 -12.66
C LYS A 157 0.61 -19.24 -11.20
N MET A 158 1.58 -19.20 -10.28
CA MET A 158 1.31 -18.99 -8.86
C MET A 158 0.87 -17.54 -8.61
N ALA A 159 1.56 -16.58 -9.23
CA ALA A 159 1.21 -15.18 -9.18
C ALA A 159 -0.26 -14.94 -9.63
N GLU A 160 -0.65 -15.49 -10.77
CA GLU A 160 -2.02 -15.43 -11.27
C GLU A 160 -3.03 -16.08 -10.31
N LEU A 161 -2.71 -17.26 -9.77
CA LEU A 161 -3.59 -18.00 -8.85
C LEU A 161 -3.82 -17.25 -7.54
N THR A 162 -2.78 -16.62 -7.01
CA THR A 162 -2.80 -15.92 -5.71
C THR A 162 -3.14 -14.44 -5.84
N GLY A 163 -3.18 -13.90 -7.06
CA GLY A 163 -3.52 -12.49 -7.31
C GLY A 163 -2.37 -11.54 -7.05
N HIS A 164 -1.15 -11.96 -7.36
CA HIS A 164 0.08 -11.18 -7.21
C HIS A 164 0.81 -10.97 -8.52
N SER A 165 1.90 -10.21 -8.49
CA SER A 165 2.67 -9.82 -9.67
C SER A 165 4.05 -10.49 -9.70
N CYS A 166 4.52 -10.75 -10.94
CA CYS A 166 5.89 -11.14 -11.23
C CYS A 166 6.76 -9.91 -11.54
N LEU A 167 8.07 -10.07 -11.42
CA LEU A 167 9.03 -8.98 -11.57
C LEU A 167 8.94 -8.30 -12.94
N SER A 168 8.98 -9.06 -14.04
CA SER A 168 8.93 -8.49 -15.39
C SER A 168 7.66 -7.67 -15.63
N ASP A 169 6.49 -8.16 -15.18
CA ASP A 169 5.22 -7.46 -15.34
C ASP A 169 5.22 -6.09 -14.62
N VAL A 170 5.87 -6.01 -13.46
CA VAL A 170 5.99 -4.77 -12.68
C VAL A 170 6.97 -3.80 -13.33
N LEU A 171 8.11 -4.30 -13.83
CA LEU A 171 9.10 -3.50 -14.55
C LEU A 171 8.52 -2.90 -15.83
N ASP A 172 7.85 -3.72 -16.65
CA ASP A 172 7.17 -3.29 -17.88
C ASP A 172 6.13 -2.20 -17.57
N ARG A 173 5.38 -2.34 -16.48
CA ARG A 173 4.40 -1.36 -16.03
C ARG A 173 5.07 -0.03 -15.69
N ALA A 174 6.16 -0.05 -14.93
CA ALA A 174 6.87 1.16 -14.55
C ALA A 174 7.44 1.89 -15.78
N GLU A 175 7.98 1.16 -16.75
CA GLU A 175 8.49 1.72 -18.00
C GLU A 175 7.37 2.31 -18.86
N CYS A 176 6.30 1.55 -19.13
CA CYS A 176 5.15 2.02 -19.91
C CYS A 176 4.46 3.24 -19.32
N CYS A 177 4.49 3.38 -18.00
CA CYS A 177 3.88 4.52 -17.30
C CYS A 177 4.86 5.69 -17.07
N CYS A 178 6.09 5.62 -17.55
CA CYS A 178 7.12 6.66 -17.39
C CYS A 178 7.33 7.02 -15.90
N VAL A 179 7.42 6.01 -15.03
CA VAL A 179 7.61 6.18 -13.59
C VAL A 179 9.03 6.72 -13.31
N GLY A 180 9.17 7.68 -12.41
CA GLY A 180 10.48 8.23 -12.05
C GLY A 180 11.31 7.28 -11.18
N LYS A 181 10.68 6.71 -10.15
CA LYS A 181 11.28 5.73 -9.24
C LYS A 181 10.29 4.62 -8.94
N LEU A 182 10.75 3.37 -9.00
CA LEU A 182 9.98 2.17 -8.62
C LEU A 182 10.55 1.57 -7.34
N ALA A 183 9.74 1.45 -6.29
CA ALA A 183 10.06 0.73 -5.08
C ALA A 183 9.32 -0.61 -5.06
N LEU A 184 10.07 -1.71 -5.10
CA LEU A 184 9.51 -3.06 -5.03
C LEU A 184 9.33 -3.47 -3.57
N VAL A 185 8.10 -3.76 -3.20
CA VAL A 185 7.71 -4.14 -1.83
C VAL A 185 6.89 -5.43 -1.84
N HIS A 186 6.46 -5.90 -0.67
CA HIS A 186 5.60 -7.07 -0.54
C HIS A 186 6.16 -8.29 -1.27
N THR A 187 7.44 -8.56 -1.04
CA THR A 187 8.13 -9.73 -1.59
C THR A 187 7.70 -10.98 -0.85
N SER A 188 7.72 -12.13 -1.52
CA SER A 188 7.29 -13.40 -0.93
C SER A 188 8.05 -13.73 0.36
N PRO A 189 7.36 -13.99 1.48
CA PRO A 189 8.02 -14.41 2.71
C PRO A 189 8.58 -15.85 2.62
N TYR A 190 8.22 -16.58 1.57
CA TYR A 190 8.69 -17.95 1.30
C TYR A 190 9.93 -17.97 0.40
N GLY A 191 10.32 -16.82 -0.14
CA GLY A 191 11.60 -16.67 -0.83
C GLY A 191 12.77 -16.81 0.14
N ASN A 192 13.96 -16.98 -0.39
CA ASN A 192 15.15 -16.95 0.45
C ASN A 192 15.37 -15.52 0.95
N ILE A 193 15.07 -15.27 2.21
CA ILE A 193 15.21 -13.94 2.84
C ILE A 193 16.64 -13.37 2.77
N HIS A 194 17.60 -14.22 2.40
CA HIS A 194 19.01 -13.84 2.23
C HIS A 194 19.37 -13.56 0.76
N GLU A 195 18.46 -13.83 -0.18
CA GLU A 195 18.64 -13.54 -1.59
C GLU A 195 17.66 -12.43 -2.00
N PRO A 196 18.13 -11.19 -2.11
CA PRO A 196 17.29 -10.09 -2.58
C PRO A 196 16.80 -10.38 -4.01
N ILE A 197 15.66 -9.78 -4.38
CA ILE A 197 15.18 -9.81 -5.77
C ILE A 197 16.34 -9.39 -6.67
N GLN A 198 16.71 -10.29 -7.59
CA GLN A 198 17.74 -9.98 -8.58
C GLN A 198 17.14 -9.08 -9.66
N LEU A 199 17.50 -7.80 -9.59
CA LEU A 199 17.11 -6.86 -10.64
C LEU A 199 17.91 -7.16 -11.92
N PRO A 200 17.27 -7.07 -13.10
CA PRO A 200 17.99 -7.20 -14.35
C PRO A 200 19.04 -6.07 -14.49
N GLU A 201 20.17 -6.37 -15.12
CA GLU A 201 21.22 -5.37 -15.39
C GLU A 201 20.77 -4.26 -16.37
N THR A 202 19.62 -4.42 -17.00
CA THR A 202 19.06 -3.45 -17.95
C THR A 202 18.41 -2.27 -17.20
N THR A 203 18.80 -1.08 -17.56
CA THR A 203 18.16 0.14 -17.08
C THR A 203 16.75 0.26 -17.67
N LEU A 204 15.76 0.52 -16.82
CA LEU A 204 14.39 0.84 -17.25
C LEU A 204 14.29 2.31 -17.70
N GLY A 205 14.87 2.65 -18.86
CA GLY A 205 14.89 4.04 -19.32
C GLY A 205 15.46 4.98 -18.25
N ASN A 206 14.65 5.92 -17.76
CA ASN A 206 15.01 6.84 -16.69
C ASN A 206 14.43 6.44 -15.30
N CYS A 207 13.84 5.26 -15.18
CA CYS A 207 13.25 4.79 -13.92
C CYS A 207 14.33 4.18 -13.01
N GLU A 208 14.50 4.75 -11.84
CA GLU A 208 15.32 4.16 -10.78
C GLU A 208 14.52 3.04 -10.08
N VAL A 209 15.08 1.83 -10.01
CA VAL A 209 14.46 0.69 -9.32
C VAL A 209 15.17 0.41 -8.01
N VAL A 210 14.41 0.33 -6.92
CA VAL A 210 14.93 0.04 -5.58
C VAL A 210 14.13 -1.08 -4.92
N VAL A 211 14.81 -1.88 -4.10
CA VAL A 211 14.18 -2.85 -3.19
C VAL A 211 14.45 -2.36 -1.77
N PRO A 212 13.53 -1.60 -1.17
CA PRO A 212 13.77 -0.99 0.14
C PRO A 212 13.73 -2.04 1.26
N HIS A 213 14.49 -1.78 2.30
CA HIS A 213 14.40 -2.49 3.57
C HIS A 213 13.47 -1.75 4.53
N ASP A 214 13.11 -2.43 5.61
CA ASP A 214 12.34 -1.81 6.70
C ASP A 214 13.02 -0.53 7.21
N LEU A 215 12.27 0.56 7.29
CA LEU A 215 12.69 1.90 7.75
C LEU A 215 13.56 2.70 6.76
N ASP A 216 13.79 2.22 5.55
CA ASP A 216 14.43 3.03 4.52
C ASP A 216 13.60 4.29 4.21
N GLU A 217 14.29 5.38 3.92
CA GLU A 217 13.70 6.64 3.50
C GLU A 217 14.02 6.87 2.02
N LEU A 218 12.98 7.05 1.21
CA LEU A 218 13.11 7.28 -0.23
C LEU A 218 12.79 8.74 -0.55
N GLU A 219 13.73 9.41 -1.18
CA GLU A 219 13.51 10.74 -1.76
C GLU A 219 12.99 10.62 -3.20
N PHE A 220 12.01 11.48 -3.59
CA PHE A 220 11.39 11.49 -4.91
C PHE A 220 10.75 12.85 -5.28
#